data_a81cf298df5df892fc72fd41c3a64af2
#
_entry.id   a81cf298df5df892fc72fd41c3a64af2
#
_cell.length_a   1.000
_cell.length_b   1.000
_cell.length_c   1.000
_cell.angle_alpha   90.00
_cell.angle_beta   90.00
_cell.angle_gamma   90.00
#
_symmetry.space_group_name_H-M   'P 1'
#
loop_
_entity.id
_entity.type
_entity.pdbx_description
1 polymer ?
#
loop_
_entity_poly.entity_id
_entity_poly.type
_entity_poly.pdbx_seq_one_letter_code
_entity_poly.pdbx_strand_id
1 'polypeptide(L)'
;PTPEKNSAVPVTPSEIVSSAIDAAKAGAAVVHCHVRDPETTRPSMNVEFYREVTEGIRDSGIDVILNLTTGPGARFSPTTNDPSIASDDSKMCTPSDRIKHVLELRPEICSLDIVTMNRKRHVFLNHPDHLKYMSAEIQAAGVKPELEVFDTGHILNANRLIEEGFIKSPPFFQFCLGIDYG
;
A
#
# COMPACT_ATOMS: atom_id res chain seq x y z
N PRO A 1 11.77 5.51 -1.70
CA PRO A 1 12.66 6.29 -2.56
C PRO A 1 12.05 7.64 -2.92
N THR A 2 12.89 8.64 -3.22
CA THR A 2 12.47 9.95 -3.70
C THR A 2 13.33 10.32 -4.92
N PRO A 3 12.83 11.18 -5.83
CA PRO A 3 13.60 11.61 -7.01
C PRO A 3 14.97 12.22 -6.67
N GLU A 4 15.09 12.92 -5.52
CA GLU A 4 16.36 13.50 -5.07
C GLU A 4 17.40 12.42 -4.72
N LYS A 5 16.96 11.22 -4.33
CA LYS A 5 17.86 10.10 -4.00
C LYS A 5 18.13 9.19 -5.18
N ASN A 6 17.21 9.14 -6.12
CA ASN A 6 17.34 8.37 -7.34
C ASN A 6 16.47 8.97 -8.44
N SER A 7 17.09 9.55 -9.44
CA SER A 7 16.42 10.19 -10.58
C SER A 7 15.60 9.24 -11.45
N ALA A 8 15.78 7.92 -11.30
CA ALA A 8 14.99 6.91 -12.00
C ALA A 8 13.65 6.60 -11.31
N VAL A 9 13.32 7.26 -10.19
CA VAL A 9 12.02 7.08 -9.54
C VAL A 9 10.91 7.72 -10.38
N PRO A 10 9.94 6.94 -10.89
CA PRO A 10 8.84 7.50 -11.66
C PRO A 10 7.93 8.35 -10.77
N VAL A 11 7.48 9.49 -11.27
CA VAL A 11 6.68 10.49 -10.55
C VAL A 11 5.29 10.60 -11.14
N THR A 12 5.20 10.88 -12.42
CA THR A 12 3.91 11.05 -13.10
C THR A 12 3.21 9.70 -13.34
N PRO A 13 1.87 9.67 -13.45
CA PRO A 13 1.16 8.45 -13.81
C PRO A 13 1.72 7.78 -15.07
N SER A 14 2.05 8.53 -16.11
CA SER A 14 2.62 8.00 -17.35
C SER A 14 4.01 7.36 -17.17
N GLU A 15 4.86 7.94 -16.33
CA GLU A 15 6.16 7.35 -15.99
C GLU A 15 5.99 6.05 -15.19
N ILE A 16 5.00 6.00 -14.28
CA ILE A 16 4.69 4.80 -13.50
C ILE A 16 4.17 3.70 -14.43
N VAL A 17 3.28 4.03 -15.36
CA VAL A 17 2.78 3.09 -16.39
C VAL A 17 3.92 2.54 -17.22
N SER A 18 4.79 3.41 -17.73
CA SER A 18 5.95 2.99 -18.53
C SER A 18 6.86 2.05 -17.75
N SER A 19 7.19 2.40 -16.51
CA SER A 19 8.03 1.58 -15.64
C SER A 19 7.40 0.22 -15.34
N ALA A 20 6.08 0.17 -15.10
CA ALA A 20 5.36 -1.08 -14.88
C ALA A 20 5.35 -1.99 -16.11
N ILE A 21 5.11 -1.42 -17.30
CA ILE A 21 5.15 -2.14 -18.57
C ILE A 21 6.55 -2.68 -18.85
N ASP A 22 7.59 -1.89 -18.64
CA ASP A 22 8.97 -2.33 -18.87
C ASP A 22 9.38 -3.44 -17.88
N ALA A 23 8.95 -3.37 -16.60
CA ALA A 23 9.15 -4.44 -15.64
C ALA A 23 8.45 -5.73 -16.09
N ALA A 24 7.21 -5.64 -16.56
CA ALA A 24 6.46 -6.81 -17.08
C ALA A 24 7.13 -7.42 -18.32
N LYS A 25 7.60 -6.60 -19.26
CA LYS A 25 8.39 -7.06 -20.44
C LYS A 25 9.70 -7.75 -20.02
N ALA A 26 10.30 -7.32 -18.92
CA ALA A 26 11.48 -7.96 -18.34
C ALA A 26 11.16 -9.24 -17.54
N GLY A 27 9.90 -9.63 -17.43
CA GLY A 27 9.44 -10.88 -16.82
C GLY A 27 8.82 -10.74 -15.42
N ALA A 28 8.48 -9.52 -14.98
CA ALA A 28 7.74 -9.35 -13.73
C ALA A 28 6.30 -9.87 -13.89
N ALA A 29 5.88 -10.78 -13.00
CA ALA A 29 4.52 -11.31 -12.96
C ALA A 29 3.56 -10.38 -12.22
N VAL A 30 4.08 -9.54 -11.32
CA VAL A 30 3.31 -8.58 -10.51
C VAL A 30 4.02 -7.24 -10.55
N VAL A 31 3.26 -6.16 -10.68
CA VAL A 31 3.75 -4.78 -10.52
C VAL A 31 3.03 -4.12 -9.34
N HIS A 32 3.81 -3.68 -8.35
CA HIS A 32 3.30 -2.99 -7.18
C HIS A 32 3.44 -1.48 -7.36
N CYS A 33 2.31 -0.77 -7.36
CA CYS A 33 2.26 0.64 -7.71
C CYS A 33 1.87 1.54 -6.53
N HIS A 34 2.67 2.58 -6.34
CA HIS A 34 2.36 3.77 -5.57
C HIS A 34 2.23 4.95 -6.53
N VAL A 35 1.27 5.83 -6.30
CA VAL A 35 1.18 7.07 -7.07
C VAL A 35 1.78 8.24 -6.31
N ARG A 36 2.18 9.26 -7.06
CA ARG A 36 2.75 10.49 -6.54
C ARG A 36 1.99 11.68 -7.09
N ASP A 37 2.02 12.76 -6.37
CA ASP A 37 1.61 14.05 -6.86
C ASP A 37 2.70 14.57 -7.82
N PRO A 38 2.37 14.84 -9.10
CA PRO A 38 3.35 15.27 -10.10
C PRO A 38 4.04 16.61 -9.77
N GLU A 39 3.36 17.50 -9.06
CA GLU A 39 3.90 18.83 -8.72
C GLU A 39 4.87 18.77 -7.54
N THR A 40 4.50 18.01 -6.50
CA THR A 40 5.27 17.94 -5.25
C THR A 40 6.21 16.73 -5.17
N THR A 41 6.08 15.77 -6.09
CA THR A 41 6.79 14.49 -6.11
C THR A 41 6.53 13.57 -4.91
N ARG A 42 5.65 13.98 -3.99
CA ARG A 42 5.33 13.25 -2.77
C ARG A 42 4.31 12.14 -3.01
N PRO A 43 4.32 11.08 -2.19
CA PRO A 43 3.25 10.07 -2.25
C PRO A 43 1.87 10.71 -2.17
N SER A 44 0.96 10.24 -2.99
CA SER A 44 -0.41 10.74 -3.10
C SER A 44 -1.42 9.62 -2.82
N MET A 45 -2.63 10.02 -2.41
CA MET A 45 -3.80 9.14 -2.29
C MET A 45 -4.89 9.55 -3.28
N ASN A 46 -4.57 10.42 -4.25
CA ASN A 46 -5.53 10.85 -5.25
C ASN A 46 -5.96 9.66 -6.12
N VAL A 47 -7.24 9.37 -6.11
CA VAL A 47 -7.84 8.23 -6.84
C VAL A 47 -7.64 8.37 -8.34
N GLU A 48 -7.66 9.59 -8.87
CA GLU A 48 -7.49 9.82 -10.31
C GLU A 48 -6.08 9.42 -10.79
N PHE A 49 -5.04 9.68 -10.00
CA PHE A 49 -3.69 9.20 -10.34
C PHE A 49 -3.59 7.67 -10.35
N TYR A 50 -4.26 7.00 -9.40
CA TYR A 50 -4.38 5.54 -9.42
C TYR A 50 -5.18 5.05 -10.63
N ARG A 51 -6.23 5.78 -11.03
CA ARG A 51 -7.04 5.46 -12.21
C ARG A 51 -6.21 5.53 -13.48
N GLU A 52 -5.51 6.65 -13.70
CA GLU A 52 -4.62 6.81 -14.85
C GLU A 52 -3.57 5.69 -14.94
N VAL A 53 -2.96 5.33 -13.82
CA VAL A 53 -1.98 4.22 -13.78
C VAL A 53 -2.64 2.88 -14.09
N THR A 54 -3.78 2.59 -13.48
CA THR A 54 -4.50 1.33 -13.67
C THR A 54 -4.98 1.15 -15.11
N GLU A 55 -5.61 2.18 -15.66
CA GLU A 55 -6.11 2.18 -17.04
C GLU A 55 -4.93 2.09 -18.03
N GLY A 56 -3.88 2.89 -17.83
CA GLY A 56 -2.71 2.85 -18.69
C GLY A 56 -2.01 1.50 -18.75
N ILE A 57 -1.92 0.77 -17.63
CA ILE A 57 -1.36 -0.58 -17.60
C ILE A 57 -2.31 -1.56 -18.30
N ARG A 58 -3.62 -1.53 -18.02
CA ARG A 58 -4.62 -2.41 -18.63
C ARG A 58 -4.75 -2.19 -20.13
N ASP A 59 -4.80 -0.95 -20.59
CA ASP A 59 -4.93 -0.58 -22.00
C ASP A 59 -3.70 -0.98 -22.84
N SER A 60 -2.54 -1.14 -22.20
CA SER A 60 -1.34 -1.66 -22.87
C SER A 60 -1.49 -3.11 -23.32
N GLY A 61 -2.44 -3.86 -22.77
CA GLY A 61 -2.67 -5.29 -23.06
C GLY A 61 -1.57 -6.21 -22.54
N ILE A 62 -0.63 -5.71 -21.70
CA ILE A 62 0.42 -6.55 -21.12
C ILE A 62 -0.15 -7.47 -20.04
N ASP A 63 0.27 -8.74 -20.07
CA ASP A 63 -0.15 -9.74 -19.08
C ASP A 63 0.68 -9.58 -17.80
N VAL A 64 0.13 -8.82 -16.84
CA VAL A 64 0.75 -8.59 -15.55
C VAL A 64 -0.32 -8.39 -14.47
N ILE A 65 -0.08 -8.92 -13.28
CA ILE A 65 -0.94 -8.69 -12.10
C ILE A 65 -0.66 -7.30 -11.55
N LEU A 66 -1.70 -6.50 -11.39
CA LEU A 66 -1.61 -5.18 -10.78
C LEU A 66 -1.85 -5.27 -9.27
N ASN A 67 -0.90 -4.74 -8.51
CA ASN A 67 -0.96 -4.60 -7.06
C ASN A 67 -0.94 -3.11 -6.68
N LEU A 68 -2.01 -2.61 -6.08
CA LEU A 68 -2.08 -1.23 -5.60
C LEU A 68 -1.85 -1.16 -4.09
N THR A 69 -1.03 -0.21 -3.64
CA THR A 69 -0.73 -0.03 -2.23
C THR A 69 -1.91 0.50 -1.43
N THR A 70 -2.09 0.05 -0.17
CA THR A 70 -2.96 0.69 0.84
C THR A 70 -2.16 1.33 1.98
N GLY A 71 -0.84 1.39 1.87
CA GLY A 71 0.06 1.90 2.92
C GLY A 71 -0.09 3.39 3.25
N PRO A 72 -0.29 4.31 2.28
CA PRO A 72 -0.48 5.73 2.60
C PRO A 72 -1.64 5.98 3.56
N GLY A 73 -1.48 6.98 4.46
CA GLY A 73 -2.52 7.31 5.44
C GLY A 73 -2.41 6.57 6.78
N ALA A 74 -1.28 5.92 7.06
CA ALA A 74 -1.02 5.22 8.32
C ALA A 74 0.19 5.77 9.08
N ARG A 75 0.67 6.96 8.74
CA ARG A 75 1.87 7.54 9.35
C ARG A 75 1.50 8.45 10.51
N PHE A 76 1.96 8.09 11.70
CA PHE A 76 1.93 8.92 12.90
C PHE A 76 3.34 9.33 13.30
N SER A 77 3.58 10.63 13.48
CA SER A 77 4.82 11.20 14.00
C SER A 77 4.47 12.07 15.19
N PRO A 78 4.93 11.75 16.41
CA PRO A 78 4.66 12.60 17.57
C PRO A 78 5.46 13.92 17.49
N THR A 79 4.96 14.96 18.15
CA THR A 79 5.78 16.16 18.37
C THR A 79 6.85 15.89 19.40
N THR A 80 7.95 16.67 19.36
CA THR A 80 9.07 16.50 20.30
C THR A 80 8.71 16.91 21.72
N ASN A 81 7.85 17.91 21.88
CA ASN A 81 7.52 18.49 23.18
C ASN A 81 6.38 17.75 23.89
N ASP A 82 5.44 17.19 23.11
CA ASP A 82 4.31 16.43 23.64
C ASP A 82 4.03 15.24 22.69
N PRO A 83 4.41 14.02 23.08
CA PRO A 83 4.25 12.86 22.22
C PRO A 83 2.78 12.42 22.03
N SER A 84 1.83 12.99 22.76
CA SER A 84 0.41 12.76 22.56
C SER A 84 -0.15 13.54 21.34
N ILE A 85 0.58 14.54 20.86
CA ILE A 85 0.18 15.40 19.75
C ILE A 85 0.89 14.94 18.47
N ALA A 86 0.11 14.81 17.39
CA ALA A 86 0.64 14.54 16.06
C ALA A 86 1.37 15.76 15.49
N SER A 87 2.58 15.57 14.97
CA SER A 87 3.31 16.60 14.22
C SER A 87 2.75 16.77 12.81
N ASP A 88 3.13 17.83 12.10
CA ASP A 88 2.76 18.12 10.71
C ASP A 88 3.22 17.01 9.73
N ASP A 89 4.22 16.22 10.13
CA ASP A 89 4.67 15.05 9.36
C ASP A 89 3.71 13.87 9.43
N SER A 90 2.73 13.88 10.31
CA SER A 90 1.73 12.84 10.42
C SER A 90 0.78 12.87 9.21
N LYS A 91 0.44 11.67 8.71
CA LYS A 91 -0.52 11.47 7.62
C LYS A 91 -1.41 10.30 8.01
N MET A 92 -2.42 10.60 8.81
CA MET A 92 -3.42 9.62 9.25
C MET A 92 -4.72 9.86 8.49
N CYS A 93 -5.26 8.80 7.90
CA CYS A 93 -6.54 8.82 7.17
C CYS A 93 -7.49 7.76 7.73
N THR A 94 -8.76 7.86 7.40
CA THR A 94 -9.73 6.82 7.73
C THR A 94 -9.41 5.53 6.94
N PRO A 95 -9.76 4.34 7.46
CA PRO A 95 -9.55 3.10 6.72
C PRO A 95 -10.29 3.08 5.38
N SER A 96 -11.46 3.73 5.28
CA SER A 96 -12.22 3.86 4.03
C SER A 96 -11.49 4.71 2.99
N ASP A 97 -10.87 5.83 3.39
CA ASP A 97 -10.11 6.67 2.47
C ASP A 97 -8.88 5.92 1.93
N ARG A 98 -8.23 5.12 2.79
CA ARG A 98 -7.03 4.37 2.42
C ARG A 98 -7.26 3.31 1.36
N ILE A 99 -8.44 2.72 1.28
CA ILE A 99 -8.79 1.67 0.30
C ILE A 99 -9.71 2.16 -0.82
N LYS A 100 -10.10 3.44 -0.83
CA LYS A 100 -11.06 3.98 -1.80
C LYS A 100 -10.70 3.63 -3.24
N HIS A 101 -9.46 3.85 -3.65
CA HIS A 101 -8.97 3.53 -4.99
C HIS A 101 -9.00 2.03 -5.29
N VAL A 102 -8.76 1.17 -4.29
CA VAL A 102 -8.85 -0.28 -4.45
C VAL A 102 -10.28 -0.71 -4.73
N LEU A 103 -11.26 -0.16 -3.97
CA LEU A 103 -12.67 -0.48 -4.14
C LEU A 103 -13.24 0.01 -5.48
N GLU A 104 -12.77 1.15 -5.98
CA GLU A 104 -13.19 1.71 -7.25
C GLU A 104 -12.55 1.01 -8.46
N LEU A 105 -11.23 0.76 -8.40
CA LEU A 105 -10.45 0.28 -9.54
C LEU A 105 -10.31 -1.24 -9.62
N ARG A 106 -10.51 -1.92 -8.50
CA ARG A 106 -10.50 -3.39 -8.38
C ARG A 106 -9.30 -4.04 -9.06
N PRO A 107 -8.06 -3.75 -8.58
CA PRO A 107 -6.90 -4.49 -9.04
C PRO A 107 -6.99 -5.97 -8.64
N GLU A 108 -6.15 -6.81 -9.22
CA GLU A 108 -6.11 -8.23 -8.86
C GLU A 108 -5.66 -8.42 -7.41
N ILE A 109 -4.69 -7.60 -6.98
CA ILE A 109 -4.10 -7.62 -5.64
C ILE A 109 -4.02 -6.19 -5.10
N CYS A 110 -4.07 -6.04 -3.78
CA CYS A 110 -3.62 -4.82 -3.11
C CYS A 110 -2.76 -5.17 -1.90
N SER A 111 -1.72 -4.40 -1.61
CA SER A 111 -0.96 -4.63 -0.39
C SER A 111 -1.73 -4.18 0.84
N LEU A 112 -1.60 -4.93 1.92
CA LEU A 112 -2.18 -4.63 3.23
C LEU A 112 -1.17 -4.94 4.32
N ASP A 113 -0.58 -3.91 4.92
CA ASP A 113 0.33 -4.04 6.04
C ASP A 113 -0.41 -4.53 7.29
N ILE A 114 -0.16 -5.76 7.74
CA ILE A 114 -0.80 -6.37 8.93
C ILE A 114 -0.07 -5.96 10.22
N VAL A 115 0.23 -4.67 10.35
CA VAL A 115 1.21 -4.20 11.32
C VAL A 115 0.92 -2.83 11.89
N THR A 116 1.26 -2.65 13.19
CA THR A 116 1.64 -1.36 13.75
C THR A 116 3.09 -1.49 14.20
N MET A 117 3.99 -0.69 13.63
CA MET A 117 5.43 -0.80 13.90
C MET A 117 6.13 0.55 13.87
N ASN A 118 7.30 0.62 14.49
CA ASN A 118 8.21 1.74 14.32
C ASN A 118 8.83 1.72 12.92
N ARG A 119 8.94 2.89 12.31
CA ARG A 119 9.62 3.06 11.02
C ARG A 119 10.48 4.32 11.06
N LYS A 120 11.75 4.18 11.43
CA LYS A 120 12.68 5.31 11.65
C LYS A 120 12.14 6.32 12.68
N ARG A 121 11.58 7.45 12.25
CA ARG A 121 11.12 8.55 13.08
C ARG A 121 9.61 8.64 13.23
N HIS A 122 8.87 7.67 12.72
CA HIS A 122 7.41 7.63 12.82
C HIS A 122 6.91 6.23 13.13
N VAL A 123 5.67 6.14 13.52
CA VAL A 123 4.95 4.88 13.66
C VAL A 123 4.10 4.68 12.42
N PHE A 124 4.19 3.51 11.82
CA PHE A 124 3.19 3.03 10.87
C PHE A 124 2.08 2.37 11.68
N LEU A 125 0.87 2.93 11.62
CA LEU A 125 -0.21 2.59 12.53
C LEU A 125 -1.39 1.97 11.79
N ASN A 126 -1.67 0.70 12.10
CA ASN A 126 -2.90 0.02 11.71
C ASN A 126 -3.61 -0.51 12.96
N HIS A 127 -4.69 0.17 13.38
CA HIS A 127 -5.54 -0.33 14.45
C HIS A 127 -6.20 -1.65 14.03
N PRO A 128 -6.35 -2.64 14.93
CA PRO A 128 -7.00 -3.93 14.59
C PRO A 128 -8.36 -3.80 13.92
N ASP A 129 -9.22 -2.88 14.40
CA ASP A 129 -10.54 -2.66 13.78
C ASP A 129 -10.44 -2.05 12.38
N HIS A 130 -9.40 -1.23 12.10
CA HIS A 130 -9.15 -0.72 10.75
C HIS A 130 -8.73 -1.86 9.81
N LEU A 131 -7.89 -2.80 10.29
CA LEU A 131 -7.49 -3.97 9.52
C LEU A 131 -8.69 -4.87 9.22
N LYS A 132 -9.57 -5.13 10.21
CA LYS A 132 -10.81 -5.89 9.99
C LYS A 132 -11.69 -5.24 8.92
N TYR A 133 -11.93 -3.94 9.03
CA TYR A 133 -12.71 -3.20 8.06
C TYR A 133 -12.10 -3.27 6.65
N MET A 134 -10.82 -2.90 6.51
CA MET A 134 -10.16 -2.90 5.21
C MET A 134 -10.13 -4.29 4.59
N SER A 135 -9.80 -5.33 5.37
CA SER A 135 -9.78 -6.72 4.89
C SER A 135 -11.15 -7.16 4.36
N ALA A 136 -12.22 -6.86 5.09
CA ALA A 136 -13.58 -7.22 4.70
C ALA A 136 -14.00 -6.52 3.39
N GLU A 137 -13.78 -5.21 3.29
CA GLU A 137 -14.17 -4.40 2.13
C GLU A 137 -13.35 -4.78 0.87
N ILE A 138 -12.03 -4.96 1.02
CA ILE A 138 -11.16 -5.40 -0.07
C ILE A 138 -11.64 -6.74 -0.63
N GLN A 139 -11.94 -7.71 0.23
CA GLN A 139 -12.43 -9.02 -0.22
C GLN A 139 -13.85 -8.96 -0.81
N ALA A 140 -14.72 -8.12 -0.27
CA ALA A 140 -16.06 -7.90 -0.83
C ALA A 140 -15.99 -7.32 -2.24
N ALA A 141 -14.98 -6.47 -2.52
CA ALA A 141 -14.70 -5.95 -3.85
C ALA A 141 -14.10 -6.99 -4.82
N GLY A 142 -13.77 -8.20 -4.35
CA GLY A 142 -13.16 -9.26 -5.16
C GLY A 142 -11.64 -9.13 -5.31
N VAL A 143 -11.01 -8.24 -4.56
CA VAL A 143 -9.55 -8.01 -4.60
C VAL A 143 -8.85 -8.92 -3.59
N LYS A 144 -7.67 -9.46 -3.97
CA LYS A 144 -6.85 -10.30 -3.09
C LYS A 144 -5.91 -9.42 -2.25
N PRO A 145 -6.03 -9.40 -0.91
CA PRO A 145 -5.04 -8.70 -0.10
C PRO A 145 -3.71 -9.47 -0.07
N GLU A 146 -2.61 -8.78 -0.36
CA GLU A 146 -1.25 -9.21 -0.10
C GLU A 146 -0.88 -8.76 1.32
N LEU A 147 -0.65 -9.72 2.20
CA LEU A 147 -0.43 -9.47 3.62
C LEU A 147 1.05 -9.18 3.85
N GLU A 148 1.40 -7.90 4.02
CA GLU A 148 2.77 -7.52 4.34
C GLU A 148 3.06 -7.74 5.82
N VAL A 149 4.07 -8.56 6.09
CA VAL A 149 4.53 -8.92 7.43
C VAL A 149 6.02 -8.66 7.57
N PHE A 150 6.43 -8.14 8.73
CA PHE A 150 7.78 -7.66 8.99
C PHE A 150 8.45 -8.42 10.14
N ASP A 151 7.65 -9.06 10.99
CA ASP A 151 8.10 -9.96 12.06
C ASP A 151 7.08 -11.08 12.34
N THR A 152 7.41 -11.98 13.28
CA THR A 152 6.56 -13.13 13.61
C THR A 152 5.24 -12.74 14.27
N GLY A 153 5.17 -11.61 14.98
CA GLY A 153 3.94 -11.12 15.59
C GLY A 153 2.90 -10.71 14.54
N HIS A 154 3.35 -10.22 13.40
CA HIS A 154 2.46 -9.86 12.29
C HIS A 154 1.81 -11.08 11.64
N ILE A 155 2.52 -12.23 11.60
CA ILE A 155 1.95 -13.50 11.13
C ILE A 155 0.81 -13.94 12.06
N LEU A 156 0.98 -13.78 13.38
CA LEU A 156 -0.09 -14.08 14.34
C LEU A 156 -1.31 -13.18 14.17
N ASN A 157 -1.09 -11.89 13.87
CA ASN A 157 -2.19 -10.96 13.56
C ASN A 157 -2.93 -11.36 12.27
N ALA A 158 -2.20 -11.74 11.23
CA ALA A 158 -2.79 -12.25 9.99
C ALA A 158 -3.63 -13.52 10.26
N ASN A 159 -3.10 -14.47 11.04
CA ASN A 159 -3.81 -15.68 11.39
C ASN A 159 -5.12 -15.38 12.14
N ARG A 160 -5.13 -14.43 13.07
CA ARG A 160 -6.36 -13.99 13.75
C ARG A 160 -7.41 -13.48 12.77
N LEU A 161 -7.00 -12.64 11.80
CA LEU A 161 -7.92 -12.13 10.78
C LEU A 161 -8.47 -13.24 9.88
N ILE A 162 -7.67 -14.28 9.62
CA ILE A 162 -8.12 -15.48 8.88
C ILE A 162 -9.11 -16.28 9.71
N GLU A 163 -8.79 -16.59 10.97
CA GLU A 163 -9.64 -17.33 11.90
C GLU A 163 -10.99 -16.63 12.17
N GLU A 164 -10.96 -15.30 12.26
CA GLU A 164 -12.17 -14.47 12.42
C GLU A 164 -12.95 -14.28 11.10
N GLY A 165 -12.46 -14.79 9.96
CA GLY A 165 -13.14 -14.75 8.66
C GLY A 165 -12.98 -13.44 7.89
N PHE A 166 -12.11 -12.52 8.35
CA PHE A 166 -11.83 -11.26 7.65
C PHE A 166 -10.86 -11.41 6.47
N ILE A 167 -10.13 -12.53 6.40
CA ILE A 167 -9.24 -12.86 5.29
C ILE A 167 -9.52 -14.30 4.84
N LYS A 168 -9.81 -14.49 3.54
CA LYS A 168 -10.09 -15.81 2.96
C LYS A 168 -8.79 -16.59 2.72
N SER A 169 -8.83 -17.89 3.03
CA SER A 169 -7.78 -18.83 2.65
C SER A 169 -7.86 -19.22 1.17
N PRO A 170 -6.69 -19.53 0.53
CA PRO A 170 -5.36 -19.40 1.09
C PRO A 170 -4.93 -17.93 1.15
N PRO A 171 -4.26 -17.49 2.24
CA PRO A 171 -3.71 -16.14 2.31
C PRO A 171 -2.52 -15.98 1.36
N PHE A 172 -2.22 -14.74 0.99
CA PHE A 172 -1.03 -14.38 0.22
C PHE A 172 -0.14 -13.48 1.09
N PHE A 173 1.05 -13.96 1.45
CA PHE A 173 1.98 -13.25 2.30
C PHE A 173 3.15 -12.66 1.52
N GLN A 174 3.55 -11.44 1.90
CA GLN A 174 4.83 -10.86 1.55
C GLN A 174 5.66 -10.62 2.81
N PHE A 175 6.85 -11.24 2.87
CA PHE A 175 7.80 -11.07 3.97
C PHE A 175 8.73 -9.89 3.66
N CYS A 176 8.54 -8.77 4.36
CA CYS A 176 9.33 -7.57 4.18
C CYS A 176 10.51 -7.57 5.15
N LEU A 177 11.70 -7.87 4.65
CA LEU A 177 12.92 -8.00 5.45
C LEU A 177 13.78 -6.73 5.37
N GLY A 178 14.60 -6.49 6.41
CA GLY A 178 15.59 -5.41 6.42
C GLY A 178 15.01 -4.02 6.67
N ILE A 179 13.84 -3.92 7.28
CA ILE A 179 13.24 -2.65 7.72
C ILE A 179 13.82 -2.26 9.08
N ASP A 180 14.35 -1.03 9.19
CA ASP A 180 14.84 -0.49 10.47
C ASP A 180 13.69 -0.45 11.50
N TYR A 181 13.88 -1.13 12.62
CA TYR A 181 12.90 -1.28 13.70
C TYR A 181 11.62 -2.08 13.35
N GLY A 182 11.66 -2.85 12.26
CA GLY A 182 10.56 -3.74 11.86
C GLY A 182 10.90 -5.21 12.00
#